data_5a25d7f860f1ffdec737f07a613d4c24
#
_entry.id   5a25d7f860f1ffdec737f07a613d4c24
#
_cell.length_a   1.000
_cell.length_b   1.000
_cell.length_c   1.000
_cell.angle_alpha   90.00
_cell.angle_beta   90.00
_cell.angle_gamma   90.00
#
_symmetry.space_group_name_H-M   'P 1'
#
loop_
_entity.id
_entity.type
_entity.pdbx_description
1 polymer ?
#
loop_
_entity_poly.entity_id
_entity_poly.type
_entity_poly.pdbx_seq_one_letter_code
_entity_poly.pdbx_strand_id
1 'polypeptide(L)'
;MSPKGPMSRLGGIVVIGAMSAGLLAGCGGEKAPAAGEGKLPISISLMQVGDIPAKENGIEKKIEEYTNTDVNVQWIPQSAFDDKVNVMVASGEMPTIMRVNYVPTTFNAAKTGLFWELGPYLKDYKNLSVQSEAYFNNIKIEGKVYGIPNFRDIGRTAIVYRKDWFDTLKLDIPKTLDDWYEVMRSIRKDDPDGNGKEDTYGALLFKKYNEGVSSPLTRIAVSIGGVNKWGVDDAGKLTPEFLTTEYVDTMKLFKRLFSEGLINSDFPALDPSDADKKMDSGLVGMKLNGVAQNGKSSQQRLTPNAPDGEIDVAPFQGTDGIRIAGEPGNYGMLVIPKASVTDEEQLKQVLTFLDQLMDEELSALQLRGLLDVHYTKTADGKTELKDFDAYQREVKPYRDNLLSIEGYNVPELVDVPIGMKGTKMARENEQYAIANPALTLSSAIYTERGQELDQMIWDAQTKYIMGKIDDAGWEQEIASWRKAGGDQLITELEASYKELNGK
;
A
#
# COMPACT_ATOMS: atom_id res chain seq x y z
N MET A 1 30.02 56.11 13.27
CA MET A 1 31.43 56.50 13.23
C MET A 1 32.19 55.50 12.40
N SER A 2 32.52 55.90 11.14
CA SER A 2 33.53 55.30 10.29
C SER A 2 34.93 55.76 10.72
N PRO A 3 36.04 55.13 10.32
CA PRO A 3 36.66 55.38 9.01
C PRO A 3 37.28 54.12 8.36
N LYS A 4 37.18 53.97 7.05
CA LYS A 4 37.97 54.34 5.86
C LYS A 4 39.47 53.93 5.86
N GLY A 5 39.85 53.01 5.03
CA GLY A 5 40.71 52.88 3.90
C GLY A 5 42.25 52.78 4.17
N PRO A 6 43.17 52.54 3.19
CA PRO A 6 43.02 52.66 1.74
C PRO A 6 43.61 51.54 0.85
N MET A 7 43.38 51.68 -0.46
CA MET A 7 43.94 50.97 -1.61
C MET A 7 45.46 51.14 -1.75
N SER A 8 46.15 50.13 -2.29
CA SER A 8 47.32 50.36 -3.16
C SER A 8 47.39 49.42 -4.34
N ARG A 9 47.71 50.01 -5.47
CA ARG A 9 47.81 49.50 -6.85
C ARG A 9 49.19 48.96 -7.20
N LEU A 10 49.20 48.29 -8.37
CA LEU A 10 50.28 47.99 -9.32
C LEU A 10 51.10 46.72 -9.00
N GLY A 11 51.32 45.87 -9.99
CA GLY A 11 51.83 45.97 -11.31
C GLY A 11 51.79 44.61 -12.02
N GLY A 12 51.56 44.64 -13.28
CA GLY A 12 51.50 43.50 -14.20
C GLY A 12 52.87 43.03 -14.68
N ILE A 13 52.94 41.77 -15.09
CA ILE A 13 53.86 41.28 -16.10
C ILE A 13 53.16 40.16 -16.87
N VAL A 14 53.09 40.36 -18.18
CA VAL A 14 52.69 39.40 -19.21
C VAL A 14 53.86 38.49 -19.51
N VAL A 15 53.65 37.18 -19.50
CA VAL A 15 54.54 36.23 -20.22
C VAL A 15 53.63 35.27 -21.00
N ILE A 16 53.76 35.33 -22.30
CA ILE A 16 53.21 34.42 -23.30
C ILE A 16 54.15 33.22 -23.41
N GLY A 17 53.58 32.00 -23.41
CA GLY A 17 54.41 30.80 -23.66
C GLY A 17 53.60 29.53 -23.75
N ALA A 18 53.11 29.24 -24.92
CA ALA A 18 53.00 27.96 -25.65
C ALA A 18 52.68 26.63 -24.95
N MET A 19 51.62 26.02 -25.47
CA MET A 19 51.41 24.60 -25.78
C MET A 19 51.66 23.53 -24.70
N SER A 20 50.59 22.84 -24.31
CA SER A 20 50.57 21.37 -24.42
C SER A 20 49.15 20.85 -24.35
N ALA A 21 48.71 20.12 -25.35
CA ALA A 21 47.53 19.29 -25.40
C ALA A 21 47.68 18.16 -24.38
N GLY A 22 46.58 17.83 -23.71
CA GLY A 22 46.51 16.56 -22.97
C GLY A 22 45.69 16.62 -21.73
N LEU A 23 44.62 15.83 -21.78
CA LEU A 23 43.82 15.24 -20.71
C LEU A 23 42.40 15.80 -20.56
N LEU A 24 41.59 15.42 -21.51
CA LEU A 24 40.20 15.06 -21.25
C LEU A 24 40.19 13.77 -20.42
N ALA A 25 40.29 13.93 -19.12
CA ALA A 25 39.95 12.84 -18.19
C ALA A 25 38.43 12.90 -18.00
N GLY A 26 37.75 12.00 -18.69
CA GLY A 26 36.32 11.82 -18.58
C GLY A 26 35.93 11.51 -17.14
N CYS A 27 34.80 12.06 -16.71
CA CYS A 27 34.02 11.51 -15.62
C CYS A 27 33.66 10.08 -16.00
N GLY A 28 34.41 9.11 -15.47
CA GLY A 28 34.07 7.71 -15.56
C GLY A 28 32.81 7.47 -14.72
N GLY A 29 31.69 7.28 -15.38
CA GLY A 29 30.59 6.56 -14.77
C GLY A 29 31.15 5.22 -14.29
N GLU A 30 30.89 4.85 -13.05
CA GLU A 30 31.20 3.52 -12.55
C GLU A 30 30.51 2.52 -13.49
N LYS A 31 31.30 1.81 -14.28
CA LYS A 31 30.82 0.64 -15.01
C LYS A 31 30.36 -0.36 -13.96
N ALA A 32 29.14 -0.86 -14.11
CA ALA A 32 28.70 -2.02 -13.37
C ALA A 32 29.79 -3.09 -13.41
N PRO A 33 30.08 -3.78 -12.29
CA PRO A 33 31.06 -4.85 -12.27
C PRO A 33 30.71 -5.89 -13.36
N ALA A 34 31.74 -6.35 -14.07
CA ALA A 34 31.55 -7.41 -15.06
C ALA A 34 31.02 -8.66 -14.35
N ALA A 35 29.95 -9.25 -14.88
CA ALA A 35 29.38 -10.49 -14.38
C ALA A 35 30.49 -11.56 -14.29
N GLY A 36 30.47 -12.38 -13.24
CA GLY A 36 31.32 -13.59 -13.17
C GLY A 36 31.10 -14.47 -14.39
N GLU A 37 32.12 -15.16 -14.86
CA GLU A 37 32.04 -15.96 -16.10
C GLU A 37 30.81 -16.90 -16.07
N GLY A 38 29.84 -16.65 -16.96
CA GLY A 38 28.66 -17.50 -17.17
C GLY A 38 27.41 -17.14 -16.35
N LYS A 39 27.41 -16.13 -15.45
CA LYS A 39 26.23 -15.68 -14.72
C LYS A 39 25.47 -14.58 -15.46
N LEU A 40 24.14 -14.61 -15.39
CA LEU A 40 23.27 -13.53 -15.93
C LEU A 40 23.36 -12.28 -15.01
N PRO A 41 23.80 -11.12 -15.52
CA PRO A 41 23.84 -9.90 -14.70
C PRO A 41 22.42 -9.33 -14.52
N ILE A 42 22.00 -9.13 -13.28
CA ILE A 42 20.71 -8.54 -12.89
C ILE A 42 20.99 -7.28 -12.04
N SER A 43 20.78 -6.12 -12.62
CA SER A 43 20.72 -4.87 -11.85
C SER A 43 19.25 -4.59 -11.46
N ILE A 44 19.03 -4.26 -10.19
CA ILE A 44 17.66 -4.02 -9.68
C ILE A 44 17.62 -2.80 -8.77
N SER A 45 16.67 -1.88 -8.98
CA SER A 45 16.41 -0.76 -8.07
C SER A 45 15.23 -1.07 -7.16
N LEU A 46 15.46 -0.96 -5.85
CA LEU A 46 14.50 -1.27 -4.80
C LEU A 46 14.31 -0.09 -3.84
N MET A 47 13.16 -0.01 -3.18
CA MET A 47 12.90 1.01 -2.16
C MET A 47 13.56 0.59 -0.84
N GLN A 48 14.34 1.49 -0.24
CA GLN A 48 14.84 1.29 1.11
C GLN A 48 13.72 1.41 2.13
N VAL A 49 13.46 0.33 2.85
CA VAL A 49 12.54 0.26 3.98
C VAL A 49 13.33 -0.23 5.20
N GLY A 50 13.70 0.67 6.09
CA GLY A 50 14.59 0.36 7.22
C GLY A 50 16.06 0.42 6.86
N ASP A 51 16.87 -0.46 7.44
CA ASP A 51 18.30 -0.53 7.20
C ASP A 51 18.63 -1.04 5.79
N ILE A 52 19.74 -0.58 5.23
CA ILE A 52 20.29 -1.13 3.99
C ILE A 52 21.10 -2.37 4.32
N PRO A 53 20.75 -3.54 3.75
CA PRO A 53 21.57 -4.75 3.93
C PRO A 53 23.00 -4.56 3.41
N ALA A 54 23.95 -5.21 4.04
CA ALA A 54 25.33 -5.23 3.53
C ALA A 54 25.36 -5.87 2.13
N LYS A 55 26.20 -5.35 1.24
CA LYS A 55 26.44 -5.97 -0.07
C LYS A 55 26.98 -7.39 0.12
N GLU A 56 26.61 -8.27 -0.83
CA GLU A 56 27.05 -9.68 -0.80
C GLU A 56 26.72 -10.40 0.52
N ASN A 57 25.61 -10.01 1.14
CA ASN A 57 25.12 -10.70 2.34
C ASN A 57 24.64 -12.12 2.00
N GLY A 58 24.30 -12.90 3.03
CA GLY A 58 23.88 -14.29 2.85
C GLY A 58 22.60 -14.47 2.03
N ILE A 59 21.70 -13.46 2.01
CA ILE A 59 20.48 -13.49 1.21
C ILE A 59 20.79 -13.32 -0.28
N GLU A 60 21.58 -12.29 -0.64
CA GLU A 60 22.02 -12.05 -2.02
C GLU A 60 22.77 -13.26 -2.57
N LYS A 61 23.76 -13.78 -1.84
CA LYS A 61 24.52 -14.96 -2.26
C LYS A 61 23.65 -16.18 -2.52
N LYS A 62 22.65 -16.41 -1.70
CA LYS A 62 21.69 -17.52 -1.92
C LYS A 62 20.82 -17.30 -3.14
N ILE A 63 20.35 -16.09 -3.39
CA ILE A 63 19.59 -15.75 -4.62
C ILE A 63 20.50 -16.01 -5.84
N GLU A 64 21.70 -15.48 -5.86
CA GLU A 64 22.65 -15.63 -6.95
C GLU A 64 23.05 -17.08 -7.22
N GLU A 65 23.26 -17.86 -6.16
CA GLU A 65 23.61 -19.28 -6.26
C GLU A 65 22.44 -20.07 -6.88
N TYR A 66 21.20 -19.83 -6.41
CA TYR A 66 20.02 -20.55 -6.86
C TYR A 66 19.65 -20.20 -8.30
N THR A 67 19.71 -18.92 -8.66
CA THR A 67 19.27 -18.42 -9.97
C THR A 67 20.37 -18.38 -11.02
N ASN A 68 21.62 -18.67 -10.67
CA ASN A 68 22.81 -18.49 -11.51
C ASN A 68 22.93 -17.06 -12.07
N THR A 69 22.71 -16.07 -11.22
CA THR A 69 22.77 -14.64 -11.57
C THR A 69 23.86 -13.92 -10.79
N ASP A 70 24.20 -12.71 -11.24
CA ASP A 70 25.04 -11.73 -10.53
C ASP A 70 24.14 -10.53 -10.24
N VAL A 71 23.70 -10.37 -8.97
CA VAL A 71 22.68 -9.41 -8.55
C VAL A 71 23.31 -8.14 -7.99
N ASN A 72 23.00 -7.01 -8.60
CA ASN A 72 23.40 -5.68 -8.11
C ASN A 72 22.19 -4.88 -7.67
N VAL A 73 21.97 -4.72 -6.36
CA VAL A 73 20.84 -3.99 -5.80
C VAL A 73 21.18 -2.54 -5.55
N GLN A 74 20.41 -1.63 -6.16
CA GLN A 74 20.43 -0.20 -5.84
C GLN A 74 19.28 0.12 -4.87
N TRP A 75 19.62 0.40 -3.62
CA TRP A 75 18.66 0.84 -2.60
C TRP A 75 18.41 2.34 -2.70
N ILE A 76 17.15 2.73 -2.83
CA ILE A 76 16.73 4.13 -2.95
C ILE A 76 15.92 4.51 -1.72
N PRO A 77 16.31 5.54 -0.94
CA PRO A 77 15.54 5.99 0.22
C PRO A 77 14.08 6.26 -0.13
N GLN A 78 13.16 5.81 0.72
CA GLN A 78 11.72 5.96 0.50
C GLN A 78 11.31 7.41 0.25
N SER A 79 11.91 8.37 0.96
CA SER A 79 11.61 9.81 0.82
C SER A 79 12.03 10.41 -0.54
N ALA A 80 12.96 9.77 -1.26
CA ALA A 80 13.47 10.22 -2.55
C ALA A 80 13.10 9.25 -3.69
N PHE A 81 12.26 8.25 -3.41
CA PHE A 81 12.07 7.12 -4.29
C PHE A 81 11.45 7.54 -5.63
N ASP A 82 10.31 8.23 -5.61
CA ASP A 82 9.60 8.63 -6.82
C ASP A 82 10.40 9.63 -7.65
N ASP A 83 11.10 10.57 -7.02
CA ASP A 83 11.99 11.51 -7.72
C ASP A 83 13.14 10.77 -8.43
N LYS A 84 13.75 9.80 -7.78
CA LYS A 84 14.82 9.00 -8.39
C LYS A 84 14.31 8.14 -9.53
N VAL A 85 13.13 7.51 -9.38
CA VAL A 85 12.45 6.78 -10.47
C VAL A 85 12.20 7.71 -11.66
N ASN A 86 11.67 8.92 -11.44
CA ASN A 86 11.43 9.91 -12.49
C ASN A 86 12.73 10.30 -13.21
N VAL A 87 13.84 10.48 -12.49
CA VAL A 87 15.14 10.79 -13.09
C VAL A 87 15.63 9.62 -13.97
N MET A 88 15.54 8.38 -13.49
CA MET A 88 15.94 7.19 -14.26
C MET A 88 15.11 7.04 -15.54
N VAL A 89 13.79 7.24 -15.45
CA VAL A 89 12.89 7.21 -16.62
C VAL A 89 13.23 8.33 -17.62
N ALA A 90 13.48 9.55 -17.15
CA ALA A 90 13.79 10.69 -18.00
C ALA A 90 15.17 10.60 -18.67
N SER A 91 16.17 10.03 -18.00
CA SER A 91 17.52 9.85 -18.56
C SER A 91 17.62 8.63 -19.47
N GLY A 92 16.72 7.65 -19.34
CA GLY A 92 16.83 6.34 -19.98
C GLY A 92 17.84 5.40 -19.33
N GLU A 93 18.52 5.84 -18.27
CA GLU A 93 19.48 5.02 -17.50
C GLU A 93 18.71 4.22 -16.44
N MET A 94 18.14 3.10 -16.84
CA MET A 94 17.32 2.24 -16.02
C MET A 94 18.00 0.89 -15.77
N PRO A 95 17.84 0.26 -14.57
CA PRO A 95 18.36 -1.08 -14.29
C PRO A 95 17.57 -2.17 -15.06
N THR A 96 18.04 -3.42 -15.02
CA THR A 96 17.38 -4.59 -15.61
C THR A 96 15.95 -4.77 -15.08
N ILE A 97 15.78 -4.60 -13.76
CA ILE A 97 14.49 -4.65 -13.07
C ILE A 97 14.34 -3.37 -12.23
N MET A 98 13.17 -2.78 -12.30
CA MET A 98 12.90 -1.52 -11.62
C MET A 98 11.62 -1.64 -10.80
N ARG A 99 11.73 -1.45 -9.48
CA ARG A 99 10.53 -1.25 -8.67
C ARG A 99 9.97 0.14 -8.95
N VAL A 100 8.67 0.21 -9.17
CA VAL A 100 7.95 1.47 -9.38
C VAL A 100 6.65 1.49 -8.58
N ASN A 101 6.20 2.68 -8.21
CA ASN A 101 4.86 2.87 -7.67
C ASN A 101 3.82 2.96 -8.78
N TYR A 102 2.57 2.63 -8.48
CA TYR A 102 1.45 2.73 -9.42
C TYR A 102 0.95 4.19 -9.47
N VAL A 103 1.67 5.04 -10.19
CA VAL A 103 1.51 6.50 -10.25
C VAL A 103 1.52 7.02 -11.71
N PRO A 104 1.02 8.24 -12.00
CA PRO A 104 0.90 8.77 -13.37
C PRO A 104 2.19 8.72 -14.20
N THR A 105 3.36 8.98 -13.60
CA THR A 105 4.66 8.88 -14.30
C THR A 105 4.96 7.47 -14.79
N THR A 106 4.66 6.46 -13.97
CA THR A 106 4.78 5.06 -14.36
C THR A 106 3.81 4.70 -15.49
N PHE A 107 2.58 5.22 -15.44
CA PHE A 107 1.60 5.01 -16.52
C PHE A 107 2.09 5.59 -17.84
N ASN A 108 2.60 6.82 -17.82
CA ASN A 108 3.14 7.47 -19.03
C ASN A 108 4.35 6.71 -19.59
N ALA A 109 5.25 6.24 -18.72
CA ALA A 109 6.41 5.44 -19.14
C ALA A 109 5.97 4.12 -19.81
N ALA A 110 4.98 3.43 -19.27
CA ALA A 110 4.41 2.23 -19.88
C ALA A 110 3.74 2.53 -21.23
N LYS A 111 2.89 3.57 -21.31
CA LYS A 111 2.18 4.01 -22.53
C LYS A 111 3.14 4.41 -23.65
N THR A 112 4.25 5.05 -23.30
CA THR A 112 5.29 5.43 -24.28
C THR A 112 6.21 4.29 -24.67
N GLY A 113 5.99 3.07 -24.14
CA GLY A 113 6.69 1.85 -24.55
C GLY A 113 8.05 1.66 -23.92
N LEU A 114 8.36 2.34 -22.80
CA LEU A 114 9.65 2.20 -22.10
C LEU A 114 9.78 0.87 -21.36
N PHE A 115 8.67 0.23 -20.99
CA PHE A 115 8.64 -1.06 -20.32
C PHE A 115 8.14 -2.16 -21.24
N TRP A 116 8.54 -3.40 -20.93
CA TRP A 116 7.99 -4.58 -21.59
C TRP A 116 6.55 -4.83 -21.15
N GLU A 117 5.68 -5.20 -22.08
CA GLU A 117 4.37 -5.78 -21.79
C GLU A 117 4.58 -7.24 -21.37
N LEU A 118 4.29 -7.57 -20.11
CA LEU A 118 4.59 -8.89 -19.54
C LEU A 118 3.43 -9.86 -19.65
N GLY A 119 2.19 -9.37 -19.75
CA GLY A 119 0.97 -10.18 -19.75
C GLY A 119 1.01 -11.42 -20.66
N PRO A 120 1.43 -11.31 -21.93
CA PRO A 120 1.51 -12.46 -22.86
C PRO A 120 2.41 -13.60 -22.39
N TYR A 121 3.41 -13.29 -21.54
CA TYR A 121 4.44 -14.26 -21.12
C TYR A 121 4.11 -14.95 -19.81
N LEU A 122 3.33 -14.33 -18.90
CA LEU A 122 3.15 -14.80 -17.51
C LEU A 122 2.63 -16.25 -17.42
N LYS A 123 1.83 -16.70 -18.39
CA LYS A 123 1.28 -18.07 -18.44
C LYS A 123 2.34 -19.16 -18.57
N ASP A 124 3.54 -18.81 -19.05
CA ASP A 124 4.62 -19.76 -19.32
C ASP A 124 5.53 -19.96 -18.09
N TYR A 125 5.26 -19.26 -16.97
CA TYR A 125 6.02 -19.28 -15.72
C TYR A 125 5.24 -19.93 -14.59
N LYS A 126 5.85 -20.95 -13.97
CA LYS A 126 5.21 -21.86 -13.00
C LYS A 126 4.56 -21.14 -11.83
N ASN A 127 5.29 -20.19 -11.21
CA ASN A 127 4.83 -19.50 -10.01
C ASN A 127 3.96 -18.29 -10.33
N LEU A 128 4.28 -17.57 -11.41
CA LEU A 128 3.52 -16.37 -11.81
C LEU A 128 2.16 -16.74 -12.41
N SER A 129 2.04 -17.86 -13.14
CA SER A 129 0.80 -18.29 -13.81
C SER A 129 -0.30 -18.75 -12.86
N VAL A 130 0.03 -19.15 -11.65
CA VAL A 130 -0.94 -19.69 -10.67
C VAL A 130 -1.43 -18.63 -9.67
N GLN A 131 -0.91 -17.41 -9.74
CA GLN A 131 -1.38 -16.35 -8.86
C GLN A 131 -2.77 -15.85 -9.29
N SER A 132 -3.53 -15.36 -8.30
CA SER A 132 -4.87 -14.79 -8.55
C SER A 132 -4.81 -13.71 -9.63
N GLU A 133 -5.70 -13.79 -10.61
CA GLU A 133 -5.82 -12.78 -11.67
C GLU A 133 -6.09 -11.37 -11.11
N ALA A 134 -6.69 -11.27 -9.93
CA ALA A 134 -6.98 -10.00 -9.29
C ALA A 134 -5.71 -9.17 -9.04
N TYR A 135 -4.59 -9.79 -8.70
CA TYR A 135 -3.31 -9.10 -8.53
C TYR A 135 -2.85 -8.41 -9.81
N PHE A 136 -2.92 -9.11 -10.94
CA PHE A 136 -2.51 -8.57 -12.24
C PHE A 136 -3.55 -7.59 -12.79
N ASN A 137 -4.84 -7.86 -12.60
CA ASN A 137 -5.91 -6.96 -13.02
C ASN A 137 -5.79 -5.59 -12.33
N ASN A 138 -5.37 -5.56 -11.07
CA ASN A 138 -5.24 -4.34 -10.27
C ASN A 138 -4.00 -3.49 -10.60
N ILE A 139 -3.12 -3.95 -11.49
CA ILE A 139 -1.95 -3.17 -11.97
C ILE A 139 -1.96 -2.94 -13.49
N LYS A 140 -3.03 -3.27 -14.19
CA LYS A 140 -3.14 -3.02 -15.62
C LYS A 140 -3.04 -1.52 -15.93
N ILE A 141 -2.37 -1.20 -17.02
CA ILE A 141 -2.32 0.13 -17.62
C ILE A 141 -2.87 -0.02 -19.03
N GLU A 142 -4.00 0.63 -19.33
CA GLU A 142 -4.73 0.48 -20.59
C GLU A 142 -4.97 -1.01 -20.96
N GLY A 143 -5.41 -1.79 -19.98
CA GLY A 143 -5.73 -3.22 -20.15
C GLY A 143 -4.52 -4.17 -20.23
N LYS A 144 -3.29 -3.65 -20.18
CA LYS A 144 -2.05 -4.42 -20.35
C LYS A 144 -1.27 -4.51 -19.06
N VAL A 145 -0.57 -5.62 -18.85
CA VAL A 145 0.29 -5.86 -17.68
C VAL A 145 1.74 -5.53 -18.04
N TYR A 146 2.31 -4.49 -17.44
CA TYR A 146 3.68 -4.03 -17.65
C TYR A 146 4.64 -4.36 -16.50
N GLY A 147 4.16 -5.01 -15.46
CA GLY A 147 4.98 -5.36 -14.31
C GLY A 147 4.44 -6.57 -13.58
N ILE A 148 5.21 -7.05 -12.60
CA ILE A 148 4.78 -8.06 -11.64
C ILE A 148 4.49 -7.33 -10.33
N PRO A 149 3.30 -7.50 -9.72
CA PRO A 149 2.95 -6.77 -8.49
C PRO A 149 3.88 -7.16 -7.34
N ASN A 150 4.30 -6.19 -6.52
CA ASN A 150 4.78 -6.49 -5.19
C ASN A 150 3.58 -6.96 -4.38
N PHE A 151 3.40 -8.26 -4.27
CA PHE A 151 2.18 -8.89 -3.76
C PHE A 151 1.86 -8.49 -2.33
N ARG A 152 0.58 -8.26 -2.08
CA ARG A 152 0.02 -7.94 -0.77
C ARG A 152 -1.41 -8.45 -0.69
N ASP A 153 -1.79 -9.06 0.43
CA ASP A 153 -3.12 -9.65 0.56
C ASP A 153 -4.25 -8.65 0.22
N ILE A 154 -5.11 -9.03 -0.71
CA ILE A 154 -6.30 -8.26 -1.11
C ILE A 154 -7.33 -8.25 0.02
N GLY A 155 -7.46 -9.37 0.74
CA GLY A 155 -8.44 -9.60 1.80
C GLY A 155 -8.02 -9.10 3.19
N ARG A 156 -7.04 -8.24 3.30
CA ARG A 156 -6.45 -7.84 4.59
C ARG A 156 -7.26 -6.85 5.42
N THR A 157 -8.27 -6.21 4.85
CA THR A 157 -9.14 -5.25 5.53
C THR A 157 -9.82 -5.91 6.74
N ALA A 158 -9.66 -5.32 7.93
CA ALA A 158 -10.20 -5.86 9.18
C ALA A 158 -10.46 -4.75 10.22
N ILE A 159 -11.33 -5.07 11.17
CA ILE A 159 -11.49 -4.34 12.42
C ILE A 159 -10.45 -4.90 13.39
N VAL A 160 -9.64 -4.02 14.00
CA VAL A 160 -8.79 -4.36 15.16
C VAL A 160 -9.50 -3.80 16.39
N TYR A 161 -9.81 -4.63 17.38
CA TYR A 161 -10.70 -4.21 18.46
C TYR A 161 -10.27 -4.72 19.83
N ARG A 162 -10.73 -4.05 20.89
CA ARG A 162 -10.58 -4.41 22.29
C ARG A 162 -11.55 -5.54 22.63
N LYS A 163 -11.07 -6.79 22.50
CA LYS A 163 -11.87 -7.99 22.79
C LYS A 163 -12.37 -8.00 24.21
N ASP A 164 -11.53 -7.63 25.16
CA ASP A 164 -11.90 -7.53 26.59
C ASP A 164 -13.08 -6.56 26.84
N TRP A 165 -13.18 -5.45 26.11
CA TRP A 165 -14.32 -4.53 26.19
C TRP A 165 -15.58 -5.11 25.56
N PHE A 166 -15.42 -5.80 24.41
CA PHE A 166 -16.55 -6.47 23.78
C PHE A 166 -17.12 -7.58 24.66
N ASP A 167 -16.25 -8.37 25.31
CA ASP A 167 -16.67 -9.42 26.25
C ASP A 167 -17.36 -8.82 27.49
N THR A 168 -16.80 -7.74 28.07
CA THR A 168 -17.35 -7.06 29.26
C THR A 168 -18.72 -6.48 28.99
N LEU A 169 -18.90 -5.78 27.87
CA LEU A 169 -20.14 -5.15 27.47
C LEU A 169 -21.08 -6.09 26.70
N LYS A 170 -20.68 -7.34 26.44
CA LYS A 170 -21.43 -8.37 25.68
C LYS A 170 -21.81 -7.87 24.28
N LEU A 171 -20.86 -7.25 23.60
CA LEU A 171 -21.01 -6.74 22.24
C LEU A 171 -20.59 -7.78 21.22
N ASP A 172 -21.32 -7.83 20.11
CA ASP A 172 -20.95 -8.57 18.91
C ASP A 172 -20.29 -7.66 17.87
N ILE A 173 -19.56 -8.24 16.91
CA ILE A 173 -19.07 -7.51 15.74
C ILE A 173 -20.27 -7.00 14.93
N PRO A 174 -20.36 -5.68 14.67
CA PRO A 174 -21.52 -5.07 14.02
C PRO A 174 -21.80 -5.61 12.61
N LYS A 175 -23.09 -5.74 12.27
CA LYS A 175 -23.57 -6.20 10.96
C LYS A 175 -24.51 -5.18 10.26
N THR A 176 -25.10 -4.30 11.04
CA THR A 176 -26.02 -3.25 10.58
C THR A 176 -25.57 -1.88 11.06
N LEU A 177 -26.10 -0.82 10.48
CA LEU A 177 -25.80 0.55 10.95
C LEU A 177 -26.29 0.78 12.39
N ASP A 178 -27.37 0.13 12.80
CA ASP A 178 -27.85 0.20 14.19
C ASP A 178 -26.90 -0.52 15.14
N ASP A 179 -26.35 -1.69 14.77
CA ASP A 179 -25.32 -2.36 15.57
C ASP A 179 -24.07 -1.49 15.71
N TRP A 180 -23.64 -0.85 14.61
CA TRP A 180 -22.51 0.10 14.66
C TRP A 180 -22.76 1.24 15.64
N TYR A 181 -23.99 1.82 15.59
CA TYR A 181 -24.37 2.88 16.53
C TYR A 181 -24.33 2.37 17.98
N GLU A 182 -24.95 1.21 18.29
CA GLU A 182 -25.01 0.68 19.65
C GLU A 182 -23.62 0.33 20.21
N VAL A 183 -22.73 -0.28 19.41
CA VAL A 183 -21.35 -0.56 19.82
C VAL A 183 -20.60 0.74 20.15
N MET A 184 -20.70 1.77 19.29
CA MET A 184 -20.05 3.06 19.54
C MET A 184 -20.60 3.73 20.81
N ARG A 185 -21.92 3.66 21.01
CA ARG A 185 -22.61 4.23 22.18
C ARG A 185 -22.20 3.50 23.45
N SER A 186 -22.26 2.18 23.45
CA SER A 186 -21.93 1.39 24.66
C SER A 186 -20.48 1.59 25.08
N ILE A 187 -19.52 1.55 24.16
CA ILE A 187 -18.11 1.80 24.53
C ILE A 187 -17.93 3.22 25.08
N ARG A 188 -18.68 4.21 24.60
CA ARG A 188 -18.59 5.59 25.08
C ARG A 188 -19.22 5.79 26.45
N LYS A 189 -20.35 5.11 26.72
CA LYS A 189 -21.23 5.42 27.86
C LYS A 189 -21.18 4.42 29.02
N ASP A 190 -20.81 3.18 28.74
CA ASP A 190 -20.97 2.09 29.69
C ASP A 190 -19.62 1.71 30.38
N ASP A 191 -18.62 2.65 30.34
CA ASP A 191 -17.36 2.59 31.08
C ASP A 191 -16.62 1.24 31.00
N PRO A 192 -16.18 0.80 29.80
CA PRO A 192 -15.61 -0.53 29.62
C PRO A 192 -14.25 -0.74 30.32
N ASP A 193 -13.54 0.33 30.68
CA ASP A 193 -12.27 0.27 31.39
C ASP A 193 -12.44 0.43 32.92
N GLY A 194 -13.66 0.66 33.40
CA GLY A 194 -14.01 0.70 34.82
C GLY A 194 -13.41 1.87 35.60
N ASN A 195 -13.03 2.95 34.91
CA ASN A 195 -12.39 4.11 35.54
C ASN A 195 -13.38 5.18 36.08
N GLY A 196 -14.68 4.98 35.85
CA GLY A 196 -15.76 5.87 36.28
C GLY A 196 -15.92 7.13 35.44
N LYS A 197 -15.33 7.19 34.22
CA LYS A 197 -15.38 8.36 33.34
C LYS A 197 -15.91 8.00 31.95
N GLU A 198 -16.53 8.95 31.28
CA GLU A 198 -16.92 8.85 29.88
C GLU A 198 -15.80 9.37 28.98
N ASP A 199 -14.61 8.75 29.03
CA ASP A 199 -13.42 9.20 28.26
C ASP A 199 -12.97 8.21 27.17
N THR A 200 -13.65 7.06 27.03
CA THR A 200 -13.42 6.08 25.97
C THR A 200 -14.21 6.39 24.70
N TYR A 201 -13.75 5.90 23.56
CA TYR A 201 -14.42 6.01 22.26
C TYR A 201 -14.55 4.66 21.59
N GLY A 202 -15.70 4.39 20.94
CA GLY A 202 -15.88 3.18 20.16
C GLY A 202 -14.89 3.11 19.00
N ALA A 203 -14.77 4.20 18.25
CA ALA A 203 -13.70 4.42 17.27
C ALA A 203 -13.40 5.92 17.15
N LEU A 204 -12.25 6.26 16.57
CA LEU A 204 -11.90 7.64 16.23
C LEU A 204 -11.93 7.82 14.71
N LEU A 205 -12.34 9.01 14.28
CA LEU A 205 -12.00 9.55 12.99
C LEU A 205 -10.73 10.42 13.10
N PHE A 206 -10.09 10.71 11.98
CA PHE A 206 -8.86 11.51 11.87
C PHE A 206 -8.86 12.23 10.52
N LYS A 207 -7.99 13.22 10.33
CA LYS A 207 -7.85 13.85 9.02
C LYS A 207 -7.55 12.74 7.97
N LYS A 208 -8.10 12.85 6.78
CA LYS A 208 -8.03 11.80 5.73
C LYS A 208 -8.80 10.51 6.03
N TYR A 209 -9.73 10.53 7.00
CA TYR A 209 -10.57 9.37 7.35
C TYR A 209 -11.40 8.85 6.17
N ASN A 210 -11.66 9.68 5.16
CA ASN A 210 -12.46 9.40 3.97
C ASN A 210 -11.62 9.15 2.71
N GLU A 211 -10.28 9.19 2.81
CA GLU A 211 -9.39 8.92 1.68
C GLU A 211 -9.11 7.41 1.51
N GLY A 212 -9.06 6.98 0.26
CA GLY A 212 -8.62 5.63 -0.13
C GLY A 212 -9.48 4.48 0.43
N VAL A 213 -9.06 3.27 0.19
CA VAL A 213 -9.70 2.01 0.63
C VAL A 213 -9.66 1.82 2.15
N SER A 214 -8.81 2.56 2.86
CA SER A 214 -8.72 2.52 4.32
C SER A 214 -9.80 3.36 5.03
N SER A 215 -10.64 4.08 4.27
CA SER A 215 -11.74 4.89 4.80
C SER A 215 -12.70 4.07 5.65
N PRO A 216 -12.95 4.40 6.93
CA PRO A 216 -14.01 3.80 7.74
C PRO A 216 -15.38 3.85 7.08
N LEU A 217 -15.70 4.94 6.37
CA LEU A 217 -16.98 5.07 5.68
C LEU A 217 -17.11 4.04 4.55
N THR A 218 -16.10 3.95 3.68
CA THR A 218 -16.07 2.94 2.61
C THR A 218 -16.22 1.53 3.17
N ARG A 219 -15.48 1.20 4.22
CA ARG A 219 -15.46 -0.16 4.80
C ARG A 219 -16.79 -0.56 5.40
N ILE A 220 -17.44 0.35 6.15
CA ILE A 220 -18.78 0.11 6.70
C ILE A 220 -19.82 0.07 5.57
N ALA A 221 -19.81 1.01 4.63
CA ALA A 221 -20.73 1.01 3.49
C ALA A 221 -20.62 -0.29 2.67
N VAL A 222 -19.38 -0.75 2.38
CA VAL A 222 -19.16 -2.04 1.70
C VAL A 222 -19.75 -3.20 2.50
N SER A 223 -19.56 -3.23 3.83
CA SER A 223 -20.05 -4.35 4.64
C SER A 223 -21.56 -4.52 4.61
N ILE A 224 -22.32 -3.43 4.42
CA ILE A 224 -23.80 -3.42 4.35
C ILE A 224 -24.35 -3.46 2.93
N GLY A 225 -23.53 -3.81 1.93
CA GLY A 225 -23.98 -3.98 0.54
C GLY A 225 -23.43 -2.96 -0.45
N GLY A 226 -22.80 -1.88 0.01
CA GLY A 226 -22.25 -0.81 -0.82
C GLY A 226 -21.07 -1.22 -1.70
N VAL A 227 -20.55 -0.26 -2.46
CA VAL A 227 -19.46 -0.45 -3.42
C VAL A 227 -18.11 0.00 -2.83
N ASN A 228 -17.03 -0.51 -3.38
CA ASN A 228 -15.67 -0.11 -3.00
C ASN A 228 -15.18 1.01 -3.91
N LYS A 229 -15.29 2.24 -3.48
CA LYS A 229 -14.98 3.49 -4.21
C LYS A 229 -15.84 3.73 -5.44
N TRP A 230 -15.95 2.75 -6.30
CA TRP A 230 -16.81 2.76 -7.50
C TRP A 230 -17.59 1.47 -7.60
N GLY A 231 -18.81 1.57 -8.09
CA GLY A 231 -19.64 0.45 -8.54
C GLY A 231 -19.76 0.47 -10.05
N VAL A 232 -20.04 -0.68 -10.63
CA VAL A 232 -20.38 -0.84 -12.03
C VAL A 232 -21.59 -1.75 -12.16
N ASP A 233 -22.59 -1.33 -12.93
CA ASP A 233 -23.77 -2.15 -13.21
C ASP A 233 -23.57 -3.03 -14.46
N ASP A 234 -24.57 -3.88 -14.76
CA ASP A 234 -24.52 -4.80 -15.91
C ASP A 234 -24.46 -4.08 -17.27
N ALA A 235 -24.85 -2.81 -17.32
CA ALA A 235 -24.76 -1.95 -18.50
C ALA A 235 -23.41 -1.24 -18.63
N GLY A 236 -22.51 -1.43 -17.66
CA GLY A 236 -21.21 -0.78 -17.60
C GLY A 236 -21.27 0.66 -17.09
N LYS A 237 -22.37 1.08 -16.48
CA LYS A 237 -22.51 2.40 -15.87
C LYS A 237 -21.78 2.43 -14.54
N LEU A 238 -20.92 3.44 -14.37
CA LEU A 238 -20.12 3.64 -13.16
C LEU A 238 -20.79 4.61 -12.19
N THR A 239 -20.77 4.26 -10.91
CA THR A 239 -21.31 5.08 -9.83
C THR A 239 -20.26 5.21 -8.72
N PRO A 240 -19.80 6.43 -8.35
CA PRO A 240 -18.91 6.61 -7.21
C PRO A 240 -19.65 6.31 -5.89
N GLU A 241 -18.94 5.78 -4.91
CA GLU A 241 -19.52 5.31 -3.64
C GLU A 241 -20.37 6.34 -2.92
N PHE A 242 -19.94 7.61 -2.96
CA PHE A 242 -20.63 8.71 -2.25
C PHE A 242 -21.99 9.11 -2.86
N LEU A 243 -22.37 8.50 -3.99
CA LEU A 243 -23.71 8.62 -4.58
C LEU A 243 -24.60 7.39 -4.27
N THR A 244 -24.07 6.37 -3.59
CA THR A 244 -24.83 5.17 -3.22
C THR A 244 -25.56 5.36 -1.89
N THR A 245 -26.70 4.66 -1.73
CA THR A 245 -27.51 4.71 -0.52
C THR A 245 -26.72 4.26 0.70
N GLU A 246 -25.98 3.17 0.60
CA GLU A 246 -25.22 2.57 1.67
C GLU A 246 -24.14 3.53 2.21
N TYR A 247 -23.50 4.27 1.31
CA TYR A 247 -22.49 5.25 1.70
C TYR A 247 -23.13 6.48 2.37
N VAL A 248 -24.22 7.00 1.80
CA VAL A 248 -24.96 8.14 2.36
C VAL A 248 -25.52 7.79 3.74
N ASP A 249 -26.08 6.60 3.92
CA ASP A 249 -26.60 6.15 5.20
C ASP A 249 -25.47 5.93 6.22
N THR A 250 -24.30 5.47 5.79
CA THR A 250 -23.09 5.43 6.63
C THR A 250 -22.66 6.85 7.06
N MET A 251 -22.70 7.84 6.17
CA MET A 251 -22.44 9.25 6.56
C MET A 251 -23.46 9.77 7.57
N LYS A 252 -24.75 9.44 7.42
CA LYS A 252 -25.78 9.80 8.42
C LYS A 252 -25.51 9.17 9.78
N LEU A 253 -25.06 7.91 9.82
CA LEU A 253 -24.60 7.29 11.06
C LEU A 253 -23.48 8.13 11.71
N PHE A 254 -22.43 8.48 10.98
CA PHE A 254 -21.33 9.27 11.53
C PHE A 254 -21.77 10.70 11.94
N LYS A 255 -22.71 11.32 11.23
CA LYS A 255 -23.33 12.60 11.62
C LYS A 255 -24.05 12.47 12.96
N ARG A 256 -24.82 11.40 13.15
CA ARG A 256 -25.46 11.09 14.44
C ARG A 256 -24.45 10.87 15.55
N LEU A 257 -23.46 10.02 15.32
CA LEU A 257 -22.38 9.76 16.30
C LEU A 257 -21.64 11.05 16.70
N PHE A 258 -21.38 11.93 15.75
CA PHE A 258 -20.75 13.23 16.02
C PHE A 258 -21.65 14.13 16.86
N SER A 259 -22.92 14.26 16.49
CA SER A 259 -23.87 15.13 17.19
C SER A 259 -24.14 14.71 18.64
N GLU A 260 -24.02 13.41 18.93
CA GLU A 260 -24.18 12.82 20.25
C GLU A 260 -22.85 12.70 21.05
N GLY A 261 -21.72 13.17 20.48
CA GLY A 261 -20.39 13.11 21.12
C GLY A 261 -19.84 11.70 21.28
N LEU A 262 -20.28 10.77 20.43
CA LEU A 262 -19.85 9.37 20.44
C LEU A 262 -18.57 9.12 19.62
N ILE A 263 -18.16 10.09 18.82
CA ILE A 263 -16.85 10.17 18.17
C ILE A 263 -16.16 11.49 18.51
N ASN A 264 -14.85 11.54 18.28
CA ASN A 264 -14.04 12.70 18.61
C ASN A 264 -14.36 13.94 17.74
N SER A 265 -14.46 15.10 18.38
CA SER A 265 -14.80 16.37 17.70
C SER A 265 -13.63 16.98 16.93
N ASP A 266 -12.41 16.59 17.24
CA ASP A 266 -11.16 17.08 16.65
C ASP A 266 -10.74 16.34 15.37
N PHE A 267 -11.55 15.40 14.87
CA PHE A 267 -11.18 14.51 13.78
C PHE A 267 -10.70 15.22 12.51
N PRO A 268 -11.21 16.42 12.12
CA PRO A 268 -10.71 17.06 10.90
C PRO A 268 -9.25 17.53 10.99
N ALA A 269 -8.72 17.62 12.22
CA ALA A 269 -7.36 18.07 12.50
C ALA A 269 -6.47 16.98 13.12
N LEU A 270 -7.05 15.88 13.63
CA LEU A 270 -6.30 14.81 14.29
C LEU A 270 -5.44 14.03 13.30
N ASP A 271 -4.15 13.95 13.56
CA ASP A 271 -3.26 13.11 12.76
C ASP A 271 -3.54 11.62 12.96
N PRO A 272 -3.45 10.78 11.88
CA PRO A 272 -3.62 9.33 12.00
C PRO A 272 -2.71 8.69 13.05
N SER A 273 -1.47 9.16 13.17
CA SER A 273 -0.52 8.67 14.18
C SER A 273 -0.95 9.00 15.61
N ASP A 274 -1.65 10.11 15.82
CA ASP A 274 -2.13 10.47 17.15
C ASP A 274 -3.43 9.71 17.49
N ALA A 275 -4.26 9.41 16.50
CA ALA A 275 -5.37 8.48 16.66
C ALA A 275 -4.87 7.08 17.07
N ASP A 276 -3.80 6.59 16.44
CA ASP A 276 -3.17 5.32 16.80
C ASP A 276 -2.62 5.34 18.24
N LYS A 277 -1.96 6.42 18.67
CA LYS A 277 -1.50 6.56 20.07
C LYS A 277 -2.64 6.54 21.08
N LYS A 278 -3.82 7.10 20.75
CA LYS A 278 -5.00 7.04 21.62
C LYS A 278 -5.52 5.59 21.76
N MET A 279 -5.47 4.79 20.70
CA MET A 279 -5.77 3.35 20.79
C MET A 279 -4.72 2.60 21.62
N ASP A 280 -3.44 2.86 21.38
CA ASP A 280 -2.32 2.26 22.11
C ASP A 280 -2.36 2.61 23.61
N SER A 281 -2.90 3.79 23.96
CA SER A 281 -3.13 4.19 25.37
C SER A 281 -4.39 3.62 26.02
N GLY A 282 -5.15 2.80 25.30
CA GLY A 282 -6.33 2.10 25.85
C GLY A 282 -7.62 2.91 25.84
N LEU A 283 -7.71 4.02 25.12
CA LEU A 283 -8.89 4.91 25.09
C LEU A 283 -9.87 4.62 23.94
N VAL A 284 -9.55 3.67 23.06
CA VAL A 284 -10.32 3.42 21.84
C VAL A 284 -10.64 1.94 21.71
N GLY A 285 -11.91 1.61 21.46
CA GLY A 285 -12.40 0.25 21.34
C GLY A 285 -12.07 -0.43 20.02
N MET A 286 -12.09 0.33 18.90
CA MET A 286 -11.89 -0.23 17.56
C MET A 286 -11.06 0.67 16.66
N LYS A 287 -10.23 0.06 15.82
CA LYS A 287 -9.55 0.69 14.68
C LYS A 287 -10.23 0.22 13.40
N LEU A 288 -10.99 1.10 12.75
CA LEU A 288 -11.80 0.79 11.57
C LEU A 288 -10.98 0.82 10.26
N ASN A 289 -9.83 1.50 10.26
CA ASN A 289 -8.85 1.49 9.17
C ASN A 289 -7.77 0.42 9.35
N GLY A 290 -8.01 -0.57 10.23
CA GLY A 290 -7.09 -1.64 10.54
C GLY A 290 -6.93 -2.67 9.43
N VAL A 291 -5.91 -3.51 9.57
CA VAL A 291 -5.72 -4.70 8.75
C VAL A 291 -5.47 -5.91 9.66
N ALA A 292 -5.84 -7.08 9.18
CA ALA A 292 -5.85 -8.31 9.99
C ALA A 292 -4.49 -8.62 10.65
N GLN A 293 -3.39 -8.39 9.93
CA GLN A 293 -2.03 -8.65 10.44
C GLN A 293 -1.57 -7.66 11.53
N ASN A 294 -2.32 -6.58 11.77
CA ASN A 294 -1.96 -5.59 12.79
C ASN A 294 -2.36 -5.98 14.22
N GLY A 295 -3.11 -7.07 14.41
CA GLY A 295 -3.56 -7.51 15.73
C GLY A 295 -2.40 -7.67 16.73
N LYS A 296 -1.36 -8.43 16.35
CA LYS A 296 -0.16 -8.63 17.18
C LYS A 296 0.52 -7.31 17.56
N SER A 297 0.81 -6.46 16.59
CA SER A 297 1.50 -5.19 16.87
C SER A 297 0.64 -4.23 17.70
N SER A 298 -0.67 -4.25 17.52
CA SER A 298 -1.60 -3.47 18.36
C SER A 298 -1.63 -3.99 19.79
N GLN A 299 -1.65 -5.32 20.00
CA GLN A 299 -1.53 -5.91 21.34
C GLN A 299 -0.23 -5.49 22.03
N GLN A 300 0.89 -5.56 21.32
CA GLN A 300 2.20 -5.18 21.87
C GLN A 300 2.27 -3.71 22.30
N ARG A 301 1.61 -2.81 21.57
CA ARG A 301 1.56 -1.38 21.93
C ARG A 301 0.56 -1.06 23.02
N LEU A 302 -0.54 -1.83 23.11
CA LEU A 302 -1.55 -1.67 24.16
C LEU A 302 -1.03 -2.13 25.53
N THR A 303 -0.37 -3.27 25.60
CA THR A 303 0.03 -3.94 26.84
C THR A 303 0.74 -3.06 27.86
N PRO A 304 1.67 -2.13 27.51
CA PRO A 304 2.29 -1.24 28.48
C PRO A 304 1.33 -0.29 29.18
N ASN A 305 0.21 0.06 28.56
CA ASN A 305 -0.77 1.04 29.07
C ASN A 305 -2.02 0.37 29.66
N ALA A 306 -2.37 -0.82 29.16
CA ALA A 306 -3.48 -1.64 29.62
C ALA A 306 -3.02 -3.11 29.65
N PRO A 307 -2.33 -3.55 30.74
CA PRO A 307 -1.73 -4.89 30.83
C PRO A 307 -2.73 -6.04 30.69
N ASP A 308 -3.96 -5.84 31.15
CA ASP A 308 -5.06 -6.82 31.08
C ASP A 308 -5.90 -6.65 29.79
N GLY A 309 -5.58 -5.68 28.95
CA GLY A 309 -6.29 -5.42 27.71
C GLY A 309 -5.99 -6.48 26.64
N GLU A 310 -7.03 -6.98 25.99
CA GLU A 310 -6.94 -7.98 24.92
C GLU A 310 -7.39 -7.41 23.59
N ILE A 311 -6.50 -7.45 22.59
CA ILE A 311 -6.80 -7.11 21.19
C ILE A 311 -7.20 -8.37 20.43
N ASP A 312 -8.22 -8.23 19.58
CA ASP A 312 -8.53 -9.23 18.55
C ASP A 312 -8.81 -8.57 17.20
N VAL A 313 -8.95 -9.38 16.16
CA VAL A 313 -9.26 -8.96 14.81
C VAL A 313 -10.49 -9.66 14.28
N ALA A 314 -11.31 -8.93 13.53
CA ALA A 314 -12.51 -9.45 12.89
C ALA A 314 -12.68 -8.87 11.47
N PRO A 315 -13.26 -9.61 10.51
CA PRO A 315 -13.64 -9.05 9.22
C PRO A 315 -14.80 -8.08 9.37
N PHE A 316 -14.94 -7.13 8.47
CA PHE A 316 -16.20 -6.42 8.28
C PHE A 316 -17.25 -7.38 7.74
N GLN A 317 -18.49 -7.25 8.20
CA GLN A 317 -19.59 -8.13 7.83
C GLN A 317 -20.93 -7.38 7.82
N GLY A 318 -21.83 -7.86 6.99
CA GLY A 318 -23.24 -7.47 6.99
C GLY A 318 -24.14 -8.61 7.43
N THR A 319 -25.43 -8.46 7.27
CA THR A 319 -26.44 -9.51 7.57
C THR A 319 -26.24 -10.77 6.73
N ASP A 320 -25.71 -10.62 5.52
CA ASP A 320 -25.49 -11.72 4.57
C ASP A 320 -24.09 -12.38 4.70
N GLY A 321 -23.31 -11.96 5.70
CA GLY A 321 -21.99 -12.52 5.98
C GLY A 321 -20.85 -11.53 5.77
N ILE A 322 -19.63 -12.08 5.62
CA ILE A 322 -18.41 -11.27 5.43
C ILE A 322 -18.47 -10.55 4.08
N ARG A 323 -18.19 -9.25 4.11
CA ARG A 323 -18.09 -8.40 2.94
C ARG A 323 -17.12 -7.25 3.24
N ILE A 324 -15.99 -7.20 2.55
CA ILE A 324 -14.92 -6.25 2.84
C ILE A 324 -14.54 -5.42 1.62
N ALA A 325 -14.05 -4.22 1.85
CA ALA A 325 -13.40 -3.43 0.80
C ALA A 325 -12.06 -4.09 0.45
N GLY A 326 -11.94 -4.60 -0.78
CA GLY A 326 -10.73 -5.23 -1.28
C GLY A 326 -9.60 -4.21 -1.44
N GLU A 327 -8.41 -4.54 -0.95
CA GLU A 327 -7.21 -3.74 -1.18
C GLU A 327 -6.69 -3.95 -2.62
N PRO A 328 -5.83 -3.06 -3.17
CA PRO A 328 -5.28 -3.22 -4.51
C PRO A 328 -4.45 -4.51 -4.72
N GLY A 329 -4.02 -5.17 -3.65
CA GLY A 329 -3.22 -6.40 -3.74
C GLY A 329 -1.73 -6.15 -4.00
N ASN A 330 -1.29 -4.89 -3.96
CA ASN A 330 0.11 -4.53 -4.19
C ASN A 330 0.47 -3.22 -3.47
N TYR A 331 1.75 -2.94 -3.40
CA TYR A 331 2.32 -1.65 -3.01
C TYR A 331 3.44 -1.23 -3.97
N GLY A 332 3.20 -1.39 -5.25
CA GLY A 332 4.06 -1.16 -6.38
C GLY A 332 4.22 -2.40 -7.24
N MET A 333 5.06 -2.32 -8.25
CA MET A 333 5.34 -3.43 -9.16
C MET A 333 6.79 -3.40 -9.63
N LEU A 334 7.29 -4.55 -10.06
CA LEU A 334 8.58 -4.71 -10.73
C LEU A 334 8.37 -4.66 -12.24
N VAL A 335 8.94 -3.66 -12.90
CA VAL A 335 8.91 -3.50 -14.36
C VAL A 335 10.26 -3.84 -14.97
N ILE A 336 10.25 -4.19 -16.25
CA ILE A 336 11.46 -4.52 -17.03
C ILE A 336 11.62 -3.46 -18.14
N PRO A 337 12.58 -2.52 -17.98
CA PRO A 337 12.84 -1.49 -18.97
C PRO A 337 13.44 -2.04 -20.28
N LYS A 338 12.92 -1.59 -21.43
CA LYS A 338 13.44 -1.96 -22.75
C LYS A 338 14.83 -1.38 -23.03
N ALA A 339 15.24 -0.33 -22.31
CA ALA A 339 16.58 0.24 -22.43
C ALA A 339 17.68 -0.72 -21.94
N SER A 340 17.37 -1.57 -20.96
CA SER A 340 18.32 -2.51 -20.33
C SER A 340 18.09 -3.95 -20.77
N VAL A 341 16.88 -4.31 -21.19
CA VAL A 341 16.52 -5.62 -21.73
C VAL A 341 15.99 -5.40 -23.14
N THR A 342 16.85 -5.62 -24.14
CA THR A 342 16.65 -5.12 -25.50
C THR A 342 15.95 -6.11 -26.43
N ASP A 343 15.88 -7.39 -26.06
CA ASP A 343 15.26 -8.43 -26.85
C ASP A 343 14.46 -9.43 -25.99
N GLU A 344 13.67 -10.27 -26.67
CA GLU A 344 12.75 -11.21 -26.03
C GLU A 344 13.46 -12.36 -25.31
N GLU A 345 14.67 -12.74 -25.76
CA GLU A 345 15.43 -13.78 -25.11
C GLU A 345 15.93 -13.33 -23.74
N GLN A 346 16.49 -12.13 -23.66
CA GLN A 346 16.86 -11.48 -22.40
C GLN A 346 15.63 -11.28 -21.50
N LEU A 347 14.48 -10.87 -22.05
CA LEU A 347 13.23 -10.74 -21.31
C LEU A 347 12.86 -12.07 -20.63
N LYS A 348 12.89 -13.17 -21.36
CA LYS A 348 12.57 -14.52 -20.83
C LYS A 348 13.54 -14.95 -19.73
N GLN A 349 14.82 -14.61 -19.83
CA GLN A 349 15.80 -14.88 -18.79
C GLN A 349 15.49 -14.08 -17.50
N VAL A 350 15.14 -12.79 -17.64
CA VAL A 350 14.75 -11.95 -16.50
C VAL A 350 13.44 -12.44 -15.87
N LEU A 351 12.46 -12.84 -16.68
CA LEU A 351 11.21 -13.43 -16.16
C LEU A 351 11.45 -14.77 -15.46
N THR A 352 12.39 -15.59 -15.94
CA THR A 352 12.80 -16.83 -15.25
C THR A 352 13.40 -16.51 -13.88
N PHE A 353 14.27 -15.50 -13.78
CA PHE A 353 14.78 -15.04 -12.49
C PHE A 353 13.66 -14.60 -11.55
N LEU A 354 12.71 -13.79 -12.04
CA LEU A 354 11.58 -13.31 -11.23
C LEU A 354 10.64 -14.45 -10.79
N ASP A 355 10.40 -15.44 -11.65
CA ASP A 355 9.62 -16.63 -11.30
C ASP A 355 10.31 -17.50 -10.25
N GLN A 356 11.64 -17.71 -10.38
CA GLN A 356 12.45 -18.45 -9.43
C GLN A 356 12.49 -17.80 -8.04
N LEU A 357 12.38 -16.46 -7.94
CA LEU A 357 12.23 -15.79 -6.63
C LEU A 357 11.00 -16.28 -5.85
N MET A 358 9.99 -16.83 -6.54
CA MET A 358 8.77 -17.38 -5.96
C MET A 358 8.84 -18.90 -5.76
N ASP A 359 9.93 -19.58 -6.08
CA ASP A 359 10.14 -20.99 -5.70
C ASP A 359 10.21 -21.14 -4.17
N GLU A 360 9.83 -22.29 -3.63
CA GLU A 360 9.72 -22.53 -2.18
C GLU A 360 10.98 -22.09 -1.42
N GLU A 361 12.18 -22.45 -1.92
CA GLU A 361 13.45 -22.12 -1.26
C GLU A 361 13.69 -20.60 -1.21
N LEU A 362 13.51 -19.91 -2.34
CA LEU A 362 13.70 -18.44 -2.38
C LEU A 362 12.55 -17.66 -1.74
N SER A 363 11.32 -18.17 -1.79
CA SER A 363 10.21 -17.63 -1.02
C SER A 363 10.48 -17.73 0.49
N ALA A 364 10.96 -18.91 0.95
CA ALA A 364 11.35 -19.08 2.35
C ALA A 364 12.52 -18.15 2.74
N LEU A 365 13.50 -17.99 1.86
CA LEU A 365 14.61 -17.07 2.06
C LEU A 365 14.13 -15.61 2.23
N GLN A 366 13.22 -15.15 1.38
CA GLN A 366 12.66 -13.79 1.44
C GLN A 366 11.74 -13.59 2.65
N LEU A 367 10.94 -14.60 3.02
CA LEU A 367 9.94 -14.50 4.09
C LEU A 367 10.51 -14.83 5.48
N ARG A 368 11.56 -15.64 5.58
CA ARG A 368 12.11 -16.17 6.84
C ARG A 368 13.58 -15.88 7.01
N GLY A 369 14.34 -15.71 5.91
CA GLY A 369 15.80 -15.60 5.91
C GLY A 369 16.52 -16.94 5.81
N LEU A 370 17.73 -17.01 6.33
CA LEU A 370 18.55 -18.20 6.34
C LEU A 370 18.16 -19.13 7.50
N LEU A 371 18.00 -20.42 7.19
CA LEU A 371 17.74 -21.47 8.17
C LEU A 371 18.88 -21.50 9.20
N ASP A 372 18.56 -21.70 10.47
CA ASP A 372 19.43 -21.73 11.63
C ASP A 372 20.11 -20.39 11.96
N VAL A 373 20.00 -19.37 11.11
CA VAL A 373 20.43 -18.00 11.36
C VAL A 373 19.24 -17.13 11.80
N HIS A 374 18.26 -16.93 10.90
CA HIS A 374 17.10 -16.07 11.12
C HIS A 374 15.88 -16.84 11.61
N TYR A 375 15.77 -18.11 11.26
CA TYR A 375 14.64 -18.96 11.65
C TYR A 375 15.06 -20.42 11.87
N THR A 376 14.20 -21.17 12.54
CA THR A 376 14.30 -22.62 12.71
C THR A 376 13.04 -23.31 12.19
N LYS A 377 13.13 -24.63 11.92
CA LYS A 377 11.94 -25.46 11.65
C LYS A 377 11.51 -26.14 12.95
N THR A 378 10.21 -26.12 13.19
CA THR A 378 9.59 -26.85 14.32
C THR A 378 9.43 -28.34 13.98
N ALA A 379 9.16 -29.18 14.97
CA ALA A 379 8.98 -30.62 14.78
C ALA A 379 7.79 -30.98 13.86
N ASP A 380 6.76 -30.10 13.81
CA ASP A 380 5.60 -30.24 12.91
C ASP A 380 5.80 -29.56 11.55
N GLY A 381 7.02 -29.12 11.24
CA GLY A 381 7.42 -28.61 9.92
C GLY A 381 7.09 -27.14 9.69
N LYS A 382 6.59 -26.41 10.69
CA LYS A 382 6.42 -24.94 10.62
C LYS A 382 7.74 -24.22 10.75
N THR A 383 7.71 -22.90 10.61
CA THR A 383 8.88 -22.02 10.80
C THR A 383 8.71 -21.11 12.00
N GLU A 384 9.79 -20.83 12.73
CA GLU A 384 9.81 -19.94 13.88
C GLU A 384 11.01 -18.99 13.78
N LEU A 385 10.79 -17.68 13.96
CA LEU A 385 11.87 -16.71 13.95
C LEU A 385 12.75 -16.88 15.18
N LYS A 386 14.08 -16.98 14.96
CA LYS A 386 15.11 -17.15 15.96
C LYS A 386 15.67 -15.83 16.44
N ASP A 387 15.92 -14.90 15.51
CA ASP A 387 16.45 -13.58 15.77
C ASP A 387 15.64 -12.53 14.99
N PHE A 388 14.75 -11.87 15.70
CA PHE A 388 13.87 -10.87 15.09
C PHE A 388 14.62 -9.61 14.65
N ASP A 389 15.67 -9.20 15.37
CA ASP A 389 16.43 -8.00 15.02
C ASP A 389 17.32 -8.24 13.80
N ALA A 390 17.95 -9.41 13.70
CA ALA A 390 18.66 -9.80 12.48
C ALA A 390 17.70 -9.91 11.29
N TYR A 391 16.52 -10.51 11.49
CA TYR A 391 15.48 -10.58 10.48
C TYR A 391 15.08 -9.19 9.97
N GLN A 392 14.86 -8.22 10.85
CA GLN A 392 14.46 -6.86 10.48
C GLN A 392 15.54 -6.16 9.62
N ARG A 393 16.83 -6.36 9.96
CA ARG A 393 17.93 -5.72 9.23
C ARG A 393 18.29 -6.41 7.93
N GLU A 394 18.24 -7.74 7.88
CA GLU A 394 18.87 -8.53 6.83
C GLU A 394 17.85 -9.17 5.85
N VAL A 395 16.65 -9.50 6.32
CA VAL A 395 15.64 -10.22 5.54
C VAL A 395 14.50 -9.31 5.08
N LYS A 396 13.96 -8.51 6.00
CA LYS A 396 12.81 -7.65 5.73
C LYS A 396 12.96 -6.72 4.53
N PRO A 397 14.12 -6.10 4.26
CA PRO A 397 14.30 -5.28 3.06
C PRO A 397 14.03 -6.04 1.75
N TYR A 398 14.42 -7.30 1.65
CA TYR A 398 14.14 -8.15 0.48
C TYR A 398 12.68 -8.58 0.44
N ARG A 399 12.12 -9.03 1.58
CA ARG A 399 10.71 -9.40 1.70
C ARG A 399 9.77 -8.28 1.21
N ASP A 400 10.08 -7.05 1.58
CA ASP A 400 9.22 -5.90 1.28
C ASP A 400 9.36 -5.39 -0.17
N ASN A 401 10.31 -5.93 -0.95
CA ASN A 401 10.61 -5.41 -2.29
C ASN A 401 10.66 -6.46 -3.39
N LEU A 402 10.95 -7.72 -3.07
CA LEU A 402 11.00 -8.80 -4.04
C LEU A 402 9.66 -9.56 -4.12
N LEU A 403 9.66 -10.70 -4.80
CA LEU A 403 8.45 -11.46 -5.08
C LEU A 403 8.30 -12.63 -4.11
N SER A 404 7.45 -12.48 -3.13
CA SER A 404 7.05 -13.55 -2.23
C SER A 404 5.62 -13.34 -1.74
N ILE A 405 4.90 -14.44 -1.48
CA ILE A 405 3.53 -14.40 -0.96
C ILE A 405 3.49 -15.31 0.27
N GLU A 406 3.16 -14.73 1.42
CA GLU A 406 2.98 -15.49 2.66
C GLU A 406 1.89 -16.54 2.50
N GLY A 407 2.23 -17.81 2.76
CA GLY A 407 1.31 -18.93 2.65
C GLY A 407 1.02 -19.43 1.24
N TYR A 408 1.77 -19.00 0.24
CA TYR A 408 1.73 -19.60 -1.09
C TYR A 408 2.39 -20.98 -1.08
N ASN A 409 3.68 -21.06 -0.77
CA ASN A 409 4.46 -22.29 -0.80
C ASN A 409 5.48 -22.44 0.34
N VAL A 410 5.46 -21.51 1.31
CA VAL A 410 6.34 -21.55 2.48
C VAL A 410 5.56 -22.04 3.69
N PRO A 411 6.13 -22.92 4.54
CA PRO A 411 5.50 -23.37 5.77
C PRO A 411 5.09 -22.21 6.67
N GLU A 412 3.97 -22.40 7.37
CA GLU A 412 3.40 -21.41 8.27
C GLU A 412 4.41 -20.90 9.31
N LEU A 413 4.42 -19.60 9.53
CA LEU A 413 5.19 -18.98 10.62
C LEU A 413 4.48 -19.22 11.95
N VAL A 414 5.17 -19.85 12.90
CA VAL A 414 4.70 -19.89 14.29
C VAL A 414 4.78 -18.49 14.88
N ASP A 415 3.64 -18.02 15.33
CA ASP A 415 3.50 -16.72 15.96
C ASP A 415 2.51 -16.82 17.12
N VAL A 416 2.32 -15.74 17.86
CA VAL A 416 1.23 -15.65 18.85
C VAL A 416 -0.12 -15.85 18.16
N PRO A 417 -1.13 -16.40 18.87
CA PRO A 417 -2.42 -16.78 18.25
C PRO A 417 -3.06 -15.68 17.40
N ILE A 418 -3.01 -14.42 17.85
CA ILE A 418 -3.56 -13.29 17.10
C ILE A 418 -2.78 -12.97 15.82
N GLY A 419 -1.46 -13.18 15.80
CA GLY A 419 -0.62 -13.03 14.62
C GLY A 419 -0.98 -14.07 13.54
N MET A 420 -1.10 -15.34 13.96
CA MET A 420 -1.54 -16.43 13.07
C MET A 420 -2.96 -16.20 12.56
N LYS A 421 -3.90 -15.80 13.45
CA LYS A 421 -5.28 -15.47 13.08
C LYS A 421 -5.33 -14.37 12.02
N GLY A 422 -4.57 -13.28 12.22
CA GLY A 422 -4.55 -12.16 11.29
C GLY A 422 -4.01 -12.53 9.91
N THR A 423 -2.93 -13.30 9.85
CA THR A 423 -2.34 -13.79 8.60
C THR A 423 -3.30 -14.71 7.84
N LYS A 424 -3.94 -15.65 8.56
CA LYS A 424 -4.94 -16.56 7.97
C LYS A 424 -6.16 -15.78 7.45
N MET A 425 -6.68 -14.85 8.26
CA MET A 425 -7.85 -14.03 7.91
C MET A 425 -7.60 -13.21 6.64
N ALA A 426 -6.42 -12.59 6.49
CA ALA A 426 -6.11 -11.76 5.33
C ALA A 426 -6.18 -12.53 4.01
N ARG A 427 -5.83 -13.81 4.01
CA ARG A 427 -5.92 -14.69 2.85
C ARG A 427 -7.34 -15.21 2.61
N GLU A 428 -7.98 -15.73 3.66
CA GLU A 428 -9.33 -16.29 3.57
C GLU A 428 -10.38 -15.26 3.17
N ASN A 429 -10.17 -14.00 3.54
CA ASN A 429 -11.07 -12.91 3.22
C ASN A 429 -10.98 -12.44 1.76
N GLU A 430 -9.99 -12.87 0.98
CA GLU A 430 -9.89 -12.48 -0.44
C GLU A 430 -11.17 -12.85 -1.21
N GLN A 431 -11.77 -13.99 -0.93
CA GLN A 431 -13.02 -14.44 -1.55
C GLN A 431 -14.23 -13.55 -1.26
N TYR A 432 -14.16 -12.71 -0.23
CA TYR A 432 -15.22 -11.77 0.19
C TYR A 432 -14.90 -10.32 -0.16
N ALA A 433 -13.77 -10.10 -0.83
CA ALA A 433 -13.29 -8.77 -1.16
C ALA A 433 -14.06 -8.18 -2.34
N ILE A 434 -14.64 -7.01 -2.13
CA ILE A 434 -15.30 -6.23 -3.18
C ILE A 434 -14.23 -5.39 -3.87
N ALA A 435 -14.02 -5.63 -5.14
CA ALA A 435 -13.05 -4.90 -5.95
C ALA A 435 -13.51 -3.45 -6.25
N ASN A 436 -12.56 -2.57 -6.50
CA ASN A 436 -12.82 -1.27 -7.11
C ASN A 436 -12.71 -1.41 -8.64
N PRO A 437 -13.81 -1.38 -9.41
CA PRO A 437 -13.75 -1.57 -10.86
C PRO A 437 -13.08 -0.42 -11.60
N ALA A 438 -12.92 0.74 -10.95
CA ALA A 438 -12.28 1.90 -11.55
C ALA A 438 -10.77 2.00 -11.26
N LEU A 439 -10.20 1.06 -10.51
CA LEU A 439 -8.80 1.14 -10.04
C LEU A 439 -7.79 1.32 -11.18
N THR A 440 -8.04 0.73 -12.34
CA THR A 440 -7.14 0.74 -13.50
C THR A 440 -7.70 1.49 -14.71
N LEU A 441 -8.82 2.19 -14.53
CA LEU A 441 -9.45 2.97 -15.57
C LEU A 441 -8.73 4.31 -15.75
N SER A 442 -8.76 4.83 -16.97
CA SER A 442 -8.13 6.10 -17.32
C SER A 442 -9.17 7.21 -17.45
N SER A 443 -8.84 8.39 -16.95
CA SER A 443 -9.60 9.62 -17.16
C SER A 443 -8.65 10.81 -17.31
N ALA A 444 -8.85 11.60 -18.34
CA ALA A 444 -8.05 12.80 -18.61
C ALA A 444 -8.35 13.87 -17.55
N ILE A 445 -9.64 14.10 -17.24
CA ILE A 445 -10.03 15.08 -16.23
C ILE A 445 -9.52 14.69 -14.84
N TYR A 446 -9.48 13.38 -14.51
CA TYR A 446 -8.91 12.94 -13.23
C TYR A 446 -7.40 13.16 -13.18
N THR A 447 -6.70 12.93 -14.27
CA THR A 447 -5.26 13.22 -14.36
C THR A 447 -4.97 14.72 -14.17
N GLU A 448 -5.83 15.60 -14.69
CA GLU A 448 -5.67 17.05 -14.62
C GLU A 448 -6.15 17.63 -13.28
N ARG A 449 -7.31 17.20 -12.78
CA ARG A 449 -8.02 17.81 -11.65
C ARG A 449 -8.53 16.83 -10.58
N GLY A 450 -8.08 15.56 -10.63
CA GLY A 450 -8.59 14.53 -9.72
C GLY A 450 -8.46 14.91 -8.25
N GLN A 451 -7.31 15.47 -7.85
CA GLN A 451 -7.09 15.92 -6.47
C GLN A 451 -8.09 17.00 -6.04
N GLU A 452 -8.45 17.94 -6.94
CA GLU A 452 -9.45 18.98 -6.64
C GLU A 452 -10.85 18.36 -6.50
N LEU A 453 -11.22 17.45 -7.41
CA LEU A 453 -12.52 16.76 -7.37
C LEU A 453 -12.67 15.90 -6.11
N ASP A 454 -11.63 15.19 -5.73
CA ASP A 454 -11.62 14.39 -4.49
C ASP A 454 -11.75 15.30 -3.26
N GLN A 455 -11.00 16.40 -3.21
CA GLN A 455 -11.04 17.34 -2.07
C GLN A 455 -12.42 17.96 -1.90
N MET A 456 -13.12 18.30 -2.99
CA MET A 456 -14.50 18.82 -2.91
C MET A 456 -15.42 17.84 -2.16
N ILE A 457 -15.33 16.55 -2.48
CA ILE A 457 -16.14 15.50 -1.82
C ILE A 457 -15.71 15.31 -0.37
N TRP A 458 -14.40 15.23 -0.09
CA TRP A 458 -13.91 15.06 1.28
C TRP A 458 -14.29 16.20 2.20
N ASP A 459 -14.24 17.44 1.71
CA ASP A 459 -14.68 18.62 2.45
C ASP A 459 -16.20 18.61 2.70
N ALA A 460 -16.98 18.23 1.68
CA ALA A 460 -18.43 18.13 1.80
C ALA A 460 -18.84 17.07 2.82
N GLN A 461 -18.22 15.88 2.78
CA GLN A 461 -18.42 14.81 3.77
C GLN A 461 -18.11 15.29 5.19
N THR A 462 -16.99 15.99 5.37
CA THR A 462 -16.61 16.53 6.67
C THR A 462 -17.61 17.57 7.17
N LYS A 463 -18.06 18.50 6.32
CA LYS A 463 -19.11 19.47 6.66
C LYS A 463 -20.42 18.78 7.05
N TYR A 464 -20.79 17.71 6.30
CA TYR A 464 -22.03 16.97 6.55
C TYR A 464 -21.99 16.22 7.89
N ILE A 465 -20.92 15.49 8.17
CA ILE A 465 -20.73 14.76 9.45
C ILE A 465 -20.73 15.72 10.64
N MET A 466 -20.10 16.88 10.49
CA MET A 466 -20.08 17.92 11.53
C MET A 466 -21.44 18.67 11.68
N GLY A 467 -22.45 18.36 10.85
CA GLY A 467 -23.74 19.06 10.87
C GLY A 467 -23.68 20.50 10.35
N LYS A 468 -22.60 20.90 9.66
CA LYS A 468 -22.47 22.25 9.05
C LYS A 468 -23.33 22.39 7.80
N ILE A 469 -23.66 21.29 7.16
CA ILE A 469 -24.64 21.19 6.07
C ILE A 469 -25.62 20.06 6.37
N ASP A 470 -26.85 20.20 5.87
CA ASP A 470 -27.89 19.18 5.90
C ASP A 470 -27.93 18.37 4.60
N ASP A 471 -28.97 17.56 4.40
CA ASP A 471 -29.14 16.74 3.21
C ASP A 471 -29.27 17.60 1.94
N ALA A 472 -29.96 18.75 2.01
CA ALA A 472 -30.04 19.69 0.90
C ALA A 472 -28.70 20.31 0.56
N GLY A 473 -27.90 20.64 1.58
CA GLY A 473 -26.52 21.13 1.45
C GLY A 473 -25.61 20.06 0.82
N TRP A 474 -25.77 18.80 1.20
CA TRP A 474 -25.05 17.69 0.58
C TRP A 474 -25.36 17.58 -0.93
N GLU A 475 -26.64 17.63 -1.32
CA GLU A 475 -27.03 17.61 -2.72
C GLU A 475 -26.48 18.80 -3.52
N GLN A 476 -26.36 19.98 -2.90
CA GLN A 476 -25.73 21.14 -3.54
C GLN A 476 -24.22 20.93 -3.76
N GLU A 477 -23.50 20.35 -2.80
CA GLU A 477 -22.06 20.02 -2.97
C GLU A 477 -21.88 18.96 -4.07
N ILE A 478 -22.74 17.95 -4.15
CA ILE A 478 -22.74 16.97 -5.24
C ILE A 478 -23.00 17.65 -6.60
N ALA A 479 -23.99 18.56 -6.70
CA ALA A 479 -24.26 19.31 -7.92
C ALA A 479 -23.05 20.18 -8.34
N SER A 480 -22.36 20.76 -7.37
CA SER A 480 -21.14 21.54 -7.59
C SER A 480 -19.99 20.65 -8.09
N TRP A 481 -19.78 19.49 -7.49
CA TRP A 481 -18.81 18.48 -7.93
C TRP A 481 -19.07 18.02 -9.37
N ARG A 482 -20.33 17.67 -9.69
CA ARG A 482 -20.74 17.29 -11.05
C ARG A 482 -20.34 18.36 -12.07
N LYS A 483 -20.69 19.63 -11.78
CA LYS A 483 -20.37 20.78 -12.63
C LYS A 483 -18.89 21.05 -12.73
N ALA A 484 -18.11 20.78 -11.67
CA ALA A 484 -16.65 20.99 -11.66
C ALA A 484 -15.86 19.97 -12.52
N GLY A 485 -16.50 18.91 -12.97
CA GLY A 485 -15.88 17.86 -13.78
C GLY A 485 -16.28 16.44 -13.38
N GLY A 486 -17.10 16.26 -12.35
CA GLY A 486 -17.53 14.95 -11.88
C GLY A 486 -18.33 14.16 -12.93
N ASP A 487 -19.22 14.80 -13.67
CA ASP A 487 -19.94 14.14 -14.76
C ASP A 487 -19.02 13.75 -15.92
N GLN A 488 -18.01 14.57 -16.21
CA GLN A 488 -16.97 14.24 -17.19
C GLN A 488 -16.14 13.06 -16.73
N LEU A 489 -15.72 13.05 -15.44
CA LEU A 489 -14.99 11.93 -14.84
C LEU A 489 -15.75 10.61 -14.99
N ILE A 490 -17.04 10.59 -14.63
CA ILE A 490 -17.88 9.40 -14.79
C ILE A 490 -17.88 8.94 -16.25
N THR A 491 -18.15 9.87 -17.19
CA THR A 491 -18.22 9.57 -18.64
C THR A 491 -16.89 8.99 -19.16
N GLU A 492 -15.76 9.57 -18.76
CA GLU A 492 -14.45 9.09 -19.20
C GLU A 492 -14.11 7.71 -18.62
N LEU A 493 -14.45 7.47 -17.35
CA LEU A 493 -14.26 6.15 -16.72
C LEU A 493 -15.17 5.09 -17.36
N GLU A 494 -16.43 5.41 -17.69
CA GLU A 494 -17.33 4.51 -18.40
C GLU A 494 -16.79 4.18 -19.81
N ALA A 495 -16.25 5.17 -20.53
CA ALA A 495 -15.63 4.95 -21.82
C ALA A 495 -14.40 4.04 -21.72
N SER A 496 -13.54 4.28 -20.71
CA SER A 496 -12.38 3.44 -20.43
C SER A 496 -12.80 2.01 -20.02
N TYR A 497 -13.84 1.87 -19.19
CA TYR A 497 -14.37 0.56 -18.80
C TYR A 497 -14.90 -0.23 -20.00
N LYS A 498 -15.66 0.43 -20.87
CA LYS A 498 -16.19 -0.17 -22.11
C LYS A 498 -15.07 -0.61 -23.05
N GLU A 499 -14.06 0.22 -23.24
CA GLU A 499 -12.89 -0.12 -24.08
C GLU A 499 -12.19 -1.37 -23.58
N LEU A 500 -11.95 -1.46 -22.26
CA LEU A 500 -11.21 -2.56 -21.64
C LEU A 500 -12.00 -3.87 -21.55
N ASN A 501 -13.33 -3.81 -21.43
CA ASN A 501 -14.18 -4.99 -21.23
C ASN A 501 -15.00 -5.38 -22.46
N GLY A 502 -14.93 -4.63 -23.56
CA GLY A 502 -15.61 -4.92 -24.81
C GLY A 502 -17.14 -4.83 -24.72
N LYS A 503 -17.68 -4.06 -23.78
CA LYS A 503 -19.12 -3.91 -23.52
C LYS A 503 -19.62 -2.53 -23.90
#